data_5c339d9aeeec3924adbc40a9174a9830
#
_entry.id   5c339d9aeeec3924adbc40a9174a9830
#
_cell.length_a   1.000
_cell.length_b   1.000
_cell.length_c   1.000
_cell.angle_alpha   90.00
_cell.angle_beta   90.00
_cell.angle_gamma   90.00
#
_symmetry.space_group_name_H-M   'P 1'
#
loop_
_entity.id
_entity.type
_entity.pdbx_description
1 polymer ?
#
loop_
_entity_poly.entity_id
_entity_poly.type
_entity_poly.pdbx_seq_one_letter_code
_entity_poly.pdbx_strand_id
1 'polypeptide(L)'
;MGDHFNEGYAGDGEVPVHRVELDAFSMDATTVTNRAFARFVESTGYRTESERLGYSAVFHAYIAAPAGDIMPPAAGTPWWHGVRGASWRHPAGRHSSWEQLPEHPVVQVSHDDALAYCRWAGRALPTEAQWEYAARGGLDGARYAWGNELVPGGIHQCNIWQGDFPAANTLEDGYLGTAPVGSFPANPAGLYDMAGNVWQWCSDWFLPKYYRNSPAANPQGPSIGQGRVMRGGSHLCHDSYCHRYRVAARSHAPADSASSNTGFRTVGR
;
A
#
# COMPACT_ATOMS: atom_id res chain seq x y z
N MET A 1 -3.72 9.19 17.03
CA MET A 1 -3.03 8.93 15.75
C MET A 1 -1.98 10.00 15.48
N GLY A 2 -1.03 9.76 14.60
CA GLY A 2 0.06 10.66 14.27
C GLY A 2 1.45 10.18 14.73
N ASP A 3 2.49 10.94 14.35
CA ASP A 3 3.89 10.60 14.58
C ASP A 3 4.37 11.03 15.98
N HIS A 4 4.66 10.04 16.83
CA HIS A 4 5.17 10.26 18.20
C HIS A 4 6.70 10.46 18.25
N PHE A 5 7.40 10.21 17.15
CA PHE A 5 8.88 10.25 17.10
C PHE A 5 9.41 11.46 16.33
N ASN A 6 8.52 12.21 15.67
CA ASN A 6 8.88 13.34 14.80
C ASN A 6 9.87 12.97 13.68
N GLU A 7 9.65 11.80 13.08
CA GLU A 7 10.47 11.22 12.01
C GLU A 7 9.83 11.38 10.63
N GLY A 8 8.61 11.91 10.57
CA GLY A 8 7.85 12.09 9.33
C GLY A 8 8.43 13.15 8.42
N TYR A 9 8.19 13.02 7.12
CA TYR A 9 8.53 14.06 6.17
C TYR A 9 7.57 15.26 6.32
N ALA A 10 8.09 16.47 6.22
CA ALA A 10 7.30 17.70 6.43
C ALA A 10 6.04 17.80 5.55
N GLY A 11 6.08 17.24 4.33
CA GLY A 11 4.96 17.22 3.39
C GLY A 11 3.90 16.15 3.66
N ASP A 12 4.21 15.15 4.48
CA ASP A 12 3.32 14.00 4.73
C ASP A 12 2.25 14.31 5.78
N GLY A 13 2.48 15.34 6.62
CA GLY A 13 1.45 15.85 7.55
C GLY A 13 1.10 14.87 8.66
N GLU A 14 2.07 14.14 9.18
CA GLU A 14 1.93 13.14 10.24
C GLU A 14 1.69 13.75 11.62
N VAL A 15 1.73 15.09 11.74
CA VAL A 15 1.58 15.85 12.97
C VAL A 15 0.47 16.90 12.86
N PRO A 16 -0.15 17.32 14.00
CA PRO A 16 0.12 16.91 15.38
C PRO A 16 -0.40 15.51 15.69
N VAL A 17 0.20 14.87 16.70
CA VAL A 17 -0.42 13.72 17.35
C VAL A 17 -1.74 14.18 17.99
N HIS A 18 -2.81 13.44 17.75
CA HIS A 18 -4.14 13.78 18.25
C HIS A 18 -4.96 12.54 18.60
N ARG A 19 -5.94 12.73 19.49
CA ARG A 19 -6.85 11.66 19.89
C ARG A 19 -7.92 11.46 18.84
N VAL A 20 -8.19 10.19 18.53
CA VAL A 20 -9.28 9.77 17.66
C VAL A 20 -10.07 8.66 18.36
N GLU A 21 -11.39 8.73 18.26
CA GLU A 21 -12.32 7.71 18.73
C GLU A 21 -13.02 7.08 17.53
N LEU A 22 -13.03 5.76 17.48
CA LEU A 22 -13.63 4.99 16.39
C LEU A 22 -14.72 4.08 16.93
N ASP A 23 -15.83 4.00 16.23
CA ASP A 23 -16.81 2.95 16.44
C ASP A 23 -16.19 1.58 16.11
N ALA A 24 -16.79 0.52 16.60
CA ALA A 24 -16.34 -0.84 16.32
C ALA A 24 -16.42 -1.12 14.81
N PHE A 25 -15.37 -1.71 14.26
CA PHE A 25 -15.30 -2.12 12.86
C PHE A 25 -14.59 -3.46 12.73
N SER A 26 -14.79 -4.13 11.62
CA SER A 26 -14.02 -5.31 11.24
C SER A 26 -13.10 -4.98 10.07
N MET A 27 -11.88 -5.53 10.06
CA MET A 27 -10.91 -5.37 8.98
C MET A 27 -10.41 -6.73 8.54
N ASP A 28 -10.19 -6.92 7.24
CA ASP A 28 -9.63 -8.15 6.73
C ASP A 28 -8.18 -8.33 7.22
N ALA A 29 -7.83 -9.54 7.63
CA ALA A 29 -6.53 -9.84 8.21
C ALA A 29 -5.36 -9.55 7.24
N THR A 30 -5.59 -9.69 5.94
CA THR A 30 -4.61 -9.47 4.88
C THR A 30 -5.09 -8.45 3.86
N THR A 31 -4.21 -8.00 2.97
CA THR A 31 -4.59 -7.30 1.74
C THR A 31 -5.35 -8.22 0.80
N VAL A 32 -6.11 -7.64 -0.14
CA VAL A 32 -6.81 -8.41 -1.19
C VAL A 32 -5.80 -9.09 -2.08
N THR A 33 -5.93 -10.41 -2.24
CA THR A 33 -5.02 -11.21 -3.07
C THR A 33 -5.38 -11.15 -4.55
N ASN A 34 -4.43 -11.50 -5.41
CA ASN A 34 -4.67 -11.68 -6.85
C ASN A 34 -5.84 -12.65 -7.11
N ARG A 35 -5.90 -13.78 -6.40
CA ARG A 35 -6.99 -14.76 -6.50
C ARG A 35 -8.36 -14.15 -6.13
N ALA A 36 -8.41 -13.35 -5.07
CA ALA A 36 -9.66 -12.70 -4.66
C ALA A 36 -10.11 -11.65 -5.69
N PHE A 37 -9.16 -10.88 -6.22
CA PHE A 37 -9.44 -9.87 -7.24
C PHE A 37 -9.87 -10.51 -8.58
N ALA A 38 -9.26 -11.64 -8.96
CA ALA A 38 -9.65 -12.40 -10.14
C ALA A 38 -11.13 -12.81 -10.11
N ARG A 39 -11.61 -13.31 -8.96
CA ARG A 39 -13.04 -13.65 -8.77
C ARG A 39 -13.97 -12.47 -9.02
N PHE A 40 -13.57 -11.28 -8.55
CA PHE A 40 -14.33 -10.04 -8.82
C PHE A 40 -14.40 -9.77 -10.32
N VAL A 41 -13.25 -9.79 -10.99
CA VAL A 41 -13.20 -9.50 -12.43
C VAL A 41 -13.95 -10.56 -13.25
N GLU A 42 -13.81 -11.84 -12.92
CA GLU A 42 -14.51 -12.94 -13.58
C GLU A 42 -16.04 -12.81 -13.45
N SER A 43 -16.53 -12.41 -12.28
CA SER A 43 -17.97 -12.29 -12.03
C SER A 43 -18.61 -11.03 -12.61
N THR A 44 -17.80 -9.98 -12.88
CA THR A 44 -18.34 -8.67 -13.28
C THR A 44 -17.91 -8.20 -14.67
N GLY A 45 -16.86 -8.79 -15.24
CA GLY A 45 -16.23 -8.29 -16.47
C GLY A 45 -15.52 -6.95 -16.28
N TYR A 46 -15.21 -6.55 -15.03
CA TYR A 46 -14.58 -5.27 -14.73
C TYR A 46 -13.23 -5.10 -15.44
N ARG A 47 -12.99 -3.91 -15.96
CA ARG A 47 -11.69 -3.52 -16.52
C ARG A 47 -11.08 -2.42 -15.66
N THR A 48 -9.85 -2.66 -15.18
CA THR A 48 -9.10 -1.71 -14.34
C THR A 48 -8.62 -0.50 -15.14
N GLU A 49 -8.23 0.58 -14.42
CA GLU A 49 -7.65 1.76 -15.05
C GLU A 49 -6.39 1.43 -15.86
N SER A 50 -5.50 0.59 -15.32
CA SER A 50 -4.29 0.16 -16.04
C SER A 50 -4.63 -0.60 -17.33
N GLU A 51 -5.69 -1.43 -17.34
CA GLU A 51 -6.17 -2.11 -18.56
C GLU A 51 -6.80 -1.14 -19.57
N ARG A 52 -7.45 -0.06 -19.10
CA ARG A 52 -8.03 0.98 -19.99
C ARG A 52 -6.95 1.86 -20.60
N LEU A 53 -5.96 2.27 -19.80
CA LEU A 53 -4.83 3.08 -20.25
C LEU A 53 -3.86 2.28 -21.14
N GLY A 54 -3.83 0.95 -21.00
CA GLY A 54 -2.96 0.06 -21.74
C GLY A 54 -1.51 0.04 -21.25
N TYR A 55 -1.20 0.67 -20.12
CA TYR A 55 0.10 0.64 -19.44
C TYR A 55 -0.05 0.94 -17.96
N SER A 56 0.99 0.63 -17.19
CA SER A 56 1.08 1.04 -15.79
C SER A 56 2.54 1.16 -15.33
N ALA A 57 2.75 1.74 -14.13
CA ALA A 57 4.08 1.94 -13.58
C ALA A 57 4.65 0.64 -13.00
N VAL A 58 5.85 0.28 -13.46
CA VAL A 58 6.61 -0.88 -12.97
C VAL A 58 8.00 -0.43 -12.54
N PHE A 59 8.45 -0.91 -11.40
CA PHE A 59 9.82 -0.70 -10.93
C PHE A 59 10.82 -1.46 -11.83
N HIS A 60 11.94 -0.81 -12.19
CA HIS A 60 12.85 -1.30 -13.22
C HIS A 60 13.34 -2.73 -13.03
N ALA A 61 13.61 -3.14 -11.78
CA ALA A 61 14.14 -4.47 -11.48
C ALA A 61 13.12 -5.61 -11.66
N TYR A 62 11.83 -5.29 -11.82
CA TYR A 62 10.75 -6.31 -11.99
C TYR A 62 10.25 -6.41 -13.42
N ILE A 63 10.65 -5.51 -14.32
CA ILE A 63 10.07 -5.43 -15.66
C ILE A 63 10.22 -6.77 -16.37
N ALA A 64 9.09 -7.37 -16.73
CA ALA A 64 8.96 -8.60 -17.49
C ALA A 64 8.17 -8.30 -18.77
N ALA A 65 8.80 -7.58 -19.71
CA ALA A 65 8.19 -7.13 -20.96
C ALA A 65 9.22 -7.02 -22.09
N PRO A 66 8.79 -7.08 -23.37
CA PRO A 66 9.65 -6.73 -24.49
C PRO A 66 10.17 -5.29 -24.39
N ALA A 67 11.38 -5.04 -24.87
CA ALA A 67 11.99 -3.69 -24.83
C ALA A 67 11.11 -2.60 -25.44
N GLY A 68 10.35 -2.92 -26.51
CA GLY A 68 9.42 -1.98 -27.16
C GLY A 68 8.21 -1.58 -26.33
N ASP A 69 7.92 -2.32 -25.24
CA ASP A 69 6.82 -1.99 -24.31
C ASP A 69 7.29 -1.11 -23.15
N ILE A 70 8.60 -0.92 -22.96
CA ILE A 70 9.18 -0.13 -21.87
C ILE A 70 9.26 1.33 -22.31
N MET A 71 8.53 2.18 -21.62
CA MET A 71 8.54 3.63 -21.83
C MET A 71 9.76 4.26 -21.15
N PRO A 72 10.15 5.50 -21.52
CA PRO A 72 11.19 6.24 -20.81
C PRO A 72 10.92 6.29 -19.29
N PRO A 73 11.99 6.39 -18.48
CA PRO A 73 11.83 6.48 -17.03
C PRO A 73 11.06 7.74 -16.61
N ALA A 74 10.38 7.66 -15.49
CA ALA A 74 9.64 8.79 -14.93
C ALA A 74 10.63 9.89 -14.47
N ALA A 75 10.29 11.14 -14.77
CA ALA A 75 11.09 12.29 -14.33
C ALA A 75 11.19 12.34 -12.80
N GLY A 76 12.40 12.50 -12.28
CA GLY A 76 12.66 12.56 -10.83
C GLY A 76 12.71 11.22 -10.11
N THR A 77 12.24 10.13 -10.74
CA THR A 77 12.28 8.77 -10.18
C THR A 77 12.66 7.77 -11.28
N PRO A 78 13.94 7.74 -11.70
CA PRO A 78 14.39 7.02 -12.90
C PRO A 78 14.25 5.48 -12.80
N TRP A 79 13.96 4.96 -11.64
CA TRP A 79 13.66 3.54 -11.42
C TRP A 79 12.20 3.15 -11.73
N TRP A 80 11.33 4.11 -12.06
CA TRP A 80 9.97 3.84 -12.50
C TRP A 80 9.82 3.99 -14.00
N HIS A 81 9.24 2.97 -14.64
CA HIS A 81 8.90 2.98 -16.06
C HIS A 81 7.42 2.74 -16.27
N GLY A 82 6.82 3.46 -17.20
CA GLY A 82 5.56 3.01 -17.78
C GLY A 82 5.83 1.76 -18.61
N VAL A 83 5.05 0.70 -18.42
CA VAL A 83 5.19 -0.55 -19.16
C VAL A 83 3.87 -0.88 -19.85
N ARG A 84 3.87 -0.93 -21.19
CA ARG A 84 2.68 -1.28 -21.97
C ARG A 84 2.26 -2.71 -21.67
N GLY A 85 0.94 -2.89 -21.45
CA GLY A 85 0.37 -4.17 -21.09
C GLY A 85 0.53 -4.55 -19.62
N ALA A 86 1.22 -3.73 -18.78
CA ALA A 86 1.22 -3.93 -17.34
C ALA A 86 -0.16 -3.62 -16.77
N SER A 87 -0.68 -4.51 -15.94
CA SER A 87 -1.99 -4.47 -15.29
C SER A 87 -2.01 -5.47 -14.14
N TRP A 88 -3.11 -5.56 -13.39
CA TRP A 88 -3.25 -6.58 -12.37
C TRP A 88 -3.08 -8.02 -12.91
N ARG A 89 -3.42 -8.26 -14.21
CA ARG A 89 -3.22 -9.57 -14.88
C ARG A 89 -1.75 -9.84 -15.19
N HIS A 90 -1.00 -8.79 -15.49
CA HIS A 90 0.40 -8.80 -15.90
C HIS A 90 1.18 -7.79 -15.05
N PRO A 91 1.40 -8.05 -13.74
CA PRO A 91 1.86 -7.04 -12.79
C PRO A 91 3.22 -6.43 -13.10
N ALA A 92 4.06 -7.13 -13.84
CA ALA A 92 5.39 -6.69 -14.25
C ALA A 92 5.53 -6.46 -15.78
N GLY A 93 4.42 -6.53 -16.54
CA GLY A 93 4.38 -6.48 -18.00
C GLY A 93 3.98 -7.83 -18.62
N ARG A 94 3.86 -7.87 -19.94
CA ARG A 94 3.24 -8.98 -20.72
C ARG A 94 3.84 -10.38 -20.48
N HIS A 95 5.08 -10.47 -19.99
CA HIS A 95 5.73 -11.73 -19.67
C HIS A 95 5.52 -12.20 -18.23
N SER A 96 4.66 -11.51 -17.48
CA SER A 96 4.24 -11.87 -16.11
C SER A 96 2.76 -12.25 -16.08
N SER A 97 2.36 -13.06 -15.10
CA SER A 97 0.95 -13.41 -14.87
C SER A 97 0.64 -13.46 -13.37
N TRP A 98 -0.53 -12.93 -12.99
CA TRP A 98 -1.05 -13.03 -11.63
C TRP A 98 -1.27 -14.49 -11.20
N GLU A 99 -1.51 -15.40 -12.13
CA GLU A 99 -1.71 -16.83 -11.87
C GLU A 99 -0.49 -17.51 -11.24
N GLN A 100 0.70 -16.93 -11.47
CA GLN A 100 1.94 -17.37 -10.82
C GLN A 100 2.07 -16.86 -9.39
N LEU A 101 1.25 -15.87 -9.00
CA LEU A 101 1.28 -15.14 -7.73
C LEU A 101 -0.10 -15.08 -7.08
N PRO A 102 -0.89 -16.17 -7.00
CA PRO A 102 -2.30 -16.12 -6.63
C PRO A 102 -2.55 -15.62 -5.20
N GLU A 103 -1.62 -15.90 -4.27
CA GLU A 103 -1.71 -15.48 -2.86
C GLU A 103 -0.93 -14.19 -2.56
N HIS A 104 -0.33 -13.56 -3.56
CA HIS A 104 0.26 -12.23 -3.40
C HIS A 104 -0.83 -11.16 -3.39
N PRO A 105 -0.58 -9.99 -2.77
CA PRO A 105 -1.50 -8.86 -2.88
C PRO A 105 -1.71 -8.47 -4.34
N VAL A 106 -2.94 -8.14 -4.70
CA VAL A 106 -3.20 -7.55 -6.01
C VAL A 106 -2.52 -6.19 -6.08
N VAL A 107 -1.80 -5.96 -7.16
CA VAL A 107 -1.16 -4.68 -7.49
C VAL A 107 -1.64 -4.17 -8.85
N GLN A 108 -1.15 -3.01 -9.29
CA GLN A 108 -1.59 -2.38 -10.54
C GLN A 108 -3.09 -2.00 -10.50
N VAL A 109 -3.59 -1.69 -9.31
CA VAL A 109 -4.97 -1.29 -9.06
C VAL A 109 -5.02 0.15 -8.53
N SER A 110 -5.89 0.95 -9.10
CA SER A 110 -6.16 2.32 -8.67
C SER A 110 -7.09 2.34 -7.44
N HIS A 111 -7.24 3.51 -6.84
CA HIS A 111 -8.25 3.70 -5.79
C HIS A 111 -9.67 3.43 -6.30
N ASP A 112 -9.97 3.81 -7.53
CA ASP A 112 -11.28 3.59 -8.13
C ASP A 112 -11.54 2.11 -8.43
N ASP A 113 -10.50 1.35 -8.81
CA ASP A 113 -10.55 -0.12 -8.94
C ASP A 113 -10.83 -0.79 -7.58
N ALA A 114 -10.15 -0.32 -6.53
CA ALA A 114 -10.36 -0.82 -5.16
C ALA A 114 -11.79 -0.53 -4.67
N LEU A 115 -12.34 0.65 -4.95
CA LEU A 115 -13.74 0.97 -4.66
C LEU A 115 -14.73 0.09 -5.44
N ALA A 116 -14.42 -0.24 -6.70
CA ALA A 116 -15.25 -1.14 -7.50
C ALA A 116 -15.28 -2.56 -6.88
N TYR A 117 -14.12 -3.08 -6.48
CA TYR A 117 -14.03 -4.33 -5.72
C TYR A 117 -14.84 -4.27 -4.41
N CYS A 118 -14.68 -3.20 -3.62
CA CYS A 118 -15.40 -3.01 -2.36
C CYS A 118 -16.92 -3.05 -2.55
N ARG A 119 -17.43 -2.37 -3.59
CA ARG A 119 -18.88 -2.38 -3.91
C ARG A 119 -19.38 -3.79 -4.23
N TRP A 120 -18.64 -4.54 -5.03
CA TRP A 120 -18.98 -5.93 -5.38
C TRP A 120 -18.95 -6.84 -4.15
N ALA A 121 -17.94 -6.72 -3.31
CA ALA A 121 -17.75 -7.55 -2.12
C ALA A 121 -18.67 -7.19 -0.94
N GLY A 122 -19.47 -6.10 -1.03
CA GLY A 122 -20.23 -5.59 0.12
C GLY A 122 -19.35 -5.03 1.24
N ARG A 123 -18.15 -4.56 0.91
CA ARG A 123 -17.13 -4.05 1.82
C ARG A 123 -16.87 -2.56 1.58
N ALA A 124 -15.93 -1.97 2.32
CA ALA A 124 -15.44 -0.61 2.13
C ALA A 124 -13.92 -0.57 2.21
N LEU A 125 -13.31 0.49 1.69
CA LEU A 125 -11.93 0.84 2.05
C LEU A 125 -11.91 1.38 3.49
N PRO A 126 -10.85 1.09 4.27
CA PRO A 126 -10.69 1.69 5.59
C PRO A 126 -10.55 3.21 5.47
N THR A 127 -11.06 3.94 6.46
CA THR A 127 -10.59 5.31 6.65
C THR A 127 -9.12 5.28 7.09
N GLU A 128 -8.42 6.39 6.90
CA GLU A 128 -7.03 6.51 7.35
C GLU A 128 -6.91 6.25 8.86
N ALA A 129 -7.87 6.72 9.64
CA ALA A 129 -7.90 6.50 11.09
C ALA A 129 -8.15 5.03 11.47
N GLN A 130 -9.06 4.34 10.78
CA GLN A 130 -9.27 2.89 10.96
C GLN A 130 -8.01 2.11 10.62
N TRP A 131 -7.35 2.46 9.52
CA TRP A 131 -6.12 1.81 9.09
C TRP A 131 -5.01 1.98 10.16
N GLU A 132 -4.78 3.21 10.68
CA GLU A 132 -3.74 3.45 11.68
C GLU A 132 -4.05 2.78 13.02
N TYR A 133 -5.31 2.82 13.47
CA TYR A 133 -5.74 2.10 14.67
C TYR A 133 -5.47 0.61 14.56
N ALA A 134 -5.84 0.01 13.45
CA ALA A 134 -5.64 -1.40 13.16
C ALA A 134 -4.14 -1.75 13.07
N ALA A 135 -3.33 -0.91 12.41
CA ALA A 135 -1.89 -1.11 12.29
C ALA A 135 -1.18 -1.04 13.66
N ARG A 136 -1.64 -0.18 14.57
CA ARG A 136 -1.09 -0.13 15.94
C ARG A 136 -1.39 -1.40 16.75
N GLY A 137 -2.52 -2.06 16.49
CA GLY A 137 -2.85 -3.34 17.14
C GLY A 137 -2.82 -3.28 18.68
N GLY A 138 -3.10 -2.13 19.29
CA GLY A 138 -3.00 -1.91 20.74
C GLY A 138 -1.62 -1.43 21.23
N LEU A 139 -0.61 -1.33 20.37
CA LEU A 139 0.69 -0.76 20.68
C LEU A 139 0.65 0.77 20.53
N ASP A 140 0.16 1.46 21.56
CA ASP A 140 0.03 2.91 21.52
C ASP A 140 1.40 3.61 21.38
N GLY A 141 1.48 4.56 20.44
CA GLY A 141 2.68 5.32 20.15
C GLY A 141 3.84 4.53 19.54
N ALA A 142 3.69 3.23 19.23
CA ALA A 142 4.75 2.45 18.62
C ALA A 142 5.12 2.96 17.22
N ARG A 143 6.41 2.81 16.86
CA ARG A 143 6.96 3.21 15.56
C ARG A 143 6.45 2.29 14.44
N TYR A 144 6.46 0.98 14.66
CA TYR A 144 6.03 -0.06 13.72
C TYR A 144 4.83 -0.84 14.27
N ALA A 145 4.21 -1.62 13.42
CA ALA A 145 3.06 -2.44 13.77
C ALA A 145 3.37 -3.57 14.81
N TRP A 146 4.64 -3.80 15.11
CA TRP A 146 5.15 -4.81 16.05
C TRP A 146 5.98 -4.23 17.20
N GLY A 147 6.22 -2.92 17.25
CA GLY A 147 7.01 -2.25 18.29
C GLY A 147 7.94 -1.18 17.74
N ASN A 148 9.10 -0.98 18.38
CA ASN A 148 9.99 0.14 18.05
C ASN A 148 11.30 -0.29 17.36
N GLU A 149 11.62 -1.56 17.34
CA GLU A 149 12.80 -2.11 16.66
C GLU A 149 12.39 -2.63 15.27
N LEU A 150 13.17 -2.27 14.23
CA LEU A 150 12.82 -2.63 12.84
C LEU A 150 12.95 -4.15 12.62
N VAL A 151 14.02 -4.74 13.10
CA VAL A 151 14.36 -6.17 12.92
C VAL A 151 14.63 -6.80 14.29
N PRO A 152 13.61 -6.98 15.15
CA PRO A 152 13.79 -7.48 16.50
C PRO A 152 14.37 -8.91 16.48
N GLY A 153 15.47 -9.07 17.24
CA GLY A 153 16.17 -10.37 17.31
C GLY A 153 16.73 -10.87 15.97
N GLY A 154 16.94 -9.98 15.00
CA GLY A 154 17.42 -10.36 13.66
C GLY A 154 16.33 -10.92 12.73
N ILE A 155 15.04 -10.84 13.09
CA ILE A 155 13.93 -11.40 12.34
C ILE A 155 13.17 -10.26 11.62
N HIS A 156 13.14 -10.28 10.29
CA HIS A 156 12.35 -9.34 9.49
C HIS A 156 10.85 -9.48 9.81
N GLN A 157 10.19 -8.35 10.03
CA GLN A 157 8.78 -8.28 10.40
C GLN A 157 7.89 -7.84 9.24
N CYS A 158 8.48 -7.39 8.14
CA CYS A 158 7.77 -6.93 6.95
C CYS A 158 8.67 -7.04 5.71
N ASN A 159 8.04 -7.02 4.54
CA ASN A 159 8.72 -6.99 3.26
C ASN A 159 9.02 -5.53 2.87
N ILE A 160 10.30 -5.14 2.97
CA ILE A 160 10.82 -3.83 2.55
C ILE A 160 12.16 -4.03 1.83
N TRP A 161 12.69 -2.98 1.20
CA TRP A 161 13.98 -3.06 0.53
C TRP A 161 15.13 -3.15 1.54
N GLN A 162 16.12 -4.01 1.25
CA GLN A 162 17.39 -4.11 1.97
C GLN A 162 18.56 -3.87 1.01
N GLY A 163 19.63 -3.26 1.52
CA GLY A 163 20.82 -2.95 0.72
C GLY A 163 20.80 -1.56 0.10
N ASP A 164 21.29 -1.40 -1.11
CA ASP A 164 21.46 -0.11 -1.78
C ASP A 164 20.26 0.20 -2.70
N PHE A 165 19.37 1.07 -2.24
CA PHE A 165 18.20 1.47 -3.05
C PHE A 165 18.60 2.55 -4.08
N PRO A 166 18.20 2.43 -5.36
CA PRO A 166 17.38 1.38 -5.99
C PRO A 166 18.19 0.31 -6.74
N ALA A 167 19.51 0.25 -6.50
CA ALA A 167 20.46 -0.49 -7.34
C ALA A 167 20.57 -1.97 -6.97
N ALA A 168 20.58 -2.31 -5.67
CA ALA A 168 20.81 -3.67 -5.23
C ALA A 168 19.98 -4.00 -3.98
N ASN A 169 19.11 -5.00 -4.09
CA ASN A 169 18.40 -5.57 -2.94
C ASN A 169 19.15 -6.82 -2.45
N THR A 170 19.51 -6.87 -1.17
CA THR A 170 20.21 -8.01 -0.57
C THR A 170 19.29 -9.19 -0.27
N LEU A 171 17.96 -9.00 -0.36
CA LEU A 171 16.94 -10.04 -0.17
C LEU A 171 16.98 -10.69 1.22
N GLU A 172 17.36 -9.98 2.26
CA GLU A 172 17.45 -10.51 3.62
C GLU A 172 16.07 -10.91 4.17
N ASP A 173 14.99 -10.28 3.69
CA ASP A 173 13.62 -10.67 4.02
C ASP A 173 13.06 -11.79 3.13
N GLY A 174 13.82 -12.23 2.12
CA GLY A 174 13.49 -13.34 1.21
C GLY A 174 12.78 -12.93 -0.09
N TYR A 175 12.47 -11.64 -0.31
CA TYR A 175 11.64 -11.22 -1.43
C TYR A 175 12.23 -10.04 -2.21
N LEU A 176 12.22 -10.14 -3.54
CA LEU A 176 12.59 -9.02 -4.41
C LEU A 176 11.40 -8.06 -4.62
N GLY A 177 10.22 -8.60 -4.86
CA GLY A 177 8.97 -7.90 -5.09
C GLY A 177 7.96 -8.14 -3.98
N THR A 178 6.68 -8.28 -4.32
CA THR A 178 5.66 -8.64 -3.33
C THR A 178 5.91 -10.02 -2.74
N ALA A 179 5.54 -10.21 -1.48
CA ALA A 179 5.46 -11.51 -0.80
C ALA A 179 4.01 -12.02 -0.81
N PRO A 180 3.76 -13.34 -0.71
CA PRO A 180 2.44 -13.85 -0.39
C PRO A 180 1.90 -13.19 0.88
N VAL A 181 0.59 -12.92 0.94
CA VAL A 181 0.00 -12.31 2.13
C VAL A 181 0.22 -13.19 3.36
N GLY A 182 0.52 -12.57 4.50
CA GLY A 182 0.76 -13.31 5.74
C GLY A 182 2.12 -14.01 5.83
N SER A 183 3.09 -13.67 4.97
CA SER A 183 4.44 -14.23 5.03
C SER A 183 5.24 -13.77 6.26
N PHE A 184 4.84 -12.67 6.88
CA PHE A 184 5.47 -12.10 8.07
C PHE A 184 4.53 -12.19 9.28
N PRO A 185 5.05 -12.04 10.52
CA PRO A 185 4.22 -12.11 11.71
C PRO A 185 3.06 -11.11 11.71
N ALA A 186 1.91 -11.53 12.22
CA ALA A 186 0.79 -10.63 12.45
C ALA A 186 1.10 -9.64 13.59
N ASN A 187 0.51 -8.44 13.53
CA ASN A 187 0.52 -7.54 14.67
C ASN A 187 -0.36 -8.11 15.82
N PRO A 188 -0.35 -7.49 17.03
CA PRO A 188 -1.12 -8.01 18.16
C PRO A 188 -2.64 -8.09 17.94
N ALA A 189 -3.19 -7.37 16.96
CA ALA A 189 -4.60 -7.48 16.56
C ALA A 189 -4.87 -8.61 15.54
N GLY A 190 -3.86 -9.41 15.16
CA GLY A 190 -3.99 -10.50 14.19
C GLY A 190 -3.98 -10.06 12.73
N LEU A 191 -3.48 -8.86 12.43
CA LEU A 191 -3.43 -8.30 11.09
C LEU A 191 -2.02 -8.45 10.50
N TYR A 192 -1.95 -8.95 9.28
CA TYR A 192 -0.71 -9.16 8.53
C TYR A 192 -0.43 -7.99 7.59
N ASP A 193 0.84 -7.81 7.24
CA ASP A 193 1.28 -6.86 6.20
C ASP A 193 0.76 -5.42 6.43
N MET A 194 0.72 -4.98 7.71
CA MET A 194 0.38 -3.59 8.04
C MET A 194 1.55 -2.63 7.79
N ALA A 195 2.71 -3.15 7.44
CA ALA A 195 3.88 -2.41 6.99
C ALA A 195 4.58 -3.19 5.87
N GLY A 196 5.13 -2.48 4.88
CA GLY A 196 5.81 -3.10 3.74
C GLY A 196 4.85 -3.80 2.78
N ASN A 197 5.38 -4.69 1.96
CA ASN A 197 4.72 -5.44 0.90
C ASN A 197 4.11 -4.52 -0.17
N VAL A 198 2.91 -3.98 0.06
CA VAL A 198 2.27 -3.02 -0.84
C VAL A 198 1.68 -1.83 -0.10
N TRP A 199 1.73 -0.65 -0.70
CA TRP A 199 0.93 0.49 -0.29
C TRP A 199 -0.55 0.11 -0.28
N GLN A 200 -1.29 0.63 0.69
CA GLN A 200 -2.70 0.31 0.89
C GLN A 200 -3.56 1.56 0.78
N TRP A 201 -4.47 1.57 -0.18
CA TRP A 201 -5.45 2.64 -0.36
C TRP A 201 -6.37 2.77 0.86
N CYS A 202 -6.58 4.01 1.30
CA CYS A 202 -7.62 4.40 2.24
C CYS A 202 -8.71 5.22 1.52
N SER A 203 -9.89 5.32 2.13
CA SER A 203 -11.03 6.07 1.56
C SER A 203 -10.81 7.57 1.52
N ASP A 204 -9.94 8.09 2.37
CA ASP A 204 -9.75 9.51 2.64
C ASP A 204 -9.07 10.25 1.51
N TRP A 205 -9.45 11.53 1.31
CA TRP A 205 -8.63 12.49 0.61
C TRP A 205 -7.42 12.88 1.47
N PHE A 206 -6.31 13.19 0.84
CA PHE A 206 -5.10 13.63 1.50
C PHE A 206 -4.98 15.17 1.51
N LEU A 207 -4.75 15.72 2.71
CA LEU A 207 -4.24 17.08 2.91
C LEU A 207 -3.18 17.06 4.01
N PRO A 208 -1.98 17.68 3.82
CA PRO A 208 -0.91 17.65 4.81
C PRO A 208 -1.30 18.25 6.17
N LYS A 209 -2.21 19.22 6.20
CA LYS A 209 -2.60 19.92 7.44
C LYS A 209 -3.90 19.38 8.07
N TYR A 210 -4.45 18.28 7.56
CA TYR A 210 -5.74 17.76 8.01
C TYR A 210 -5.75 17.42 9.51
N TYR A 211 -4.69 16.83 10.04
CA TYR A 211 -4.64 16.44 11.46
C TYR A 211 -4.82 17.59 12.45
N ARG A 212 -4.56 18.83 12.04
CA ARG A 212 -4.80 20.02 12.88
C ARG A 212 -6.28 20.30 13.14
N ASN A 213 -7.15 19.82 12.26
CA ASN A 213 -8.59 20.09 12.29
C ASN A 213 -9.42 18.79 12.14
N SER A 214 -8.79 17.63 12.33
CA SER A 214 -9.45 16.33 12.25
C SER A 214 -10.52 16.25 13.36
N PRO A 215 -11.76 15.83 13.06
CA PRO A 215 -12.73 15.48 14.09
C PRO A 215 -12.18 14.38 15.00
N ALA A 216 -12.53 14.42 16.28
CA ALA A 216 -12.12 13.38 17.22
C ALA A 216 -12.86 12.07 16.98
N ALA A 217 -14.14 12.12 16.61
CA ALA A 217 -14.98 10.93 16.42
C ALA A 217 -15.06 10.55 14.93
N ASN A 218 -14.68 9.31 14.59
CA ASN A 218 -14.83 8.68 13.28
C ASN A 218 -14.39 9.59 12.09
N PRO A 219 -13.17 10.16 12.08
CA PRO A 219 -12.74 11.04 10.99
C PRO A 219 -12.75 10.31 9.64
N GLN A 220 -13.25 11.00 8.61
CA GLN A 220 -13.40 10.50 7.24
C GLN A 220 -12.46 11.20 6.25
N GLY A 221 -11.46 11.91 6.74
CA GLY A 221 -10.63 12.78 5.90
C GLY A 221 -11.31 14.10 5.51
N PRO A 222 -10.60 14.97 4.79
CA PRO A 222 -11.18 16.19 4.26
C PRO A 222 -12.10 15.88 3.07
N SER A 223 -13.01 16.80 2.73
CA SER A 223 -13.94 16.64 1.60
C SER A 223 -13.27 16.71 0.23
N ILE A 224 -12.08 17.33 0.15
CA ILE A 224 -11.24 17.46 -1.05
C ILE A 224 -9.78 17.28 -0.67
N GLY A 225 -8.92 16.94 -1.63
CA GLY A 225 -7.50 16.75 -1.35
C GLY A 225 -6.64 16.72 -2.59
N GLN A 226 -5.34 16.53 -2.39
CA GLN A 226 -4.33 16.45 -3.44
C GLN A 226 -4.24 15.07 -4.09
N GLY A 227 -4.86 14.06 -3.46
CA GLY A 227 -4.91 12.66 -3.88
C GLY A 227 -5.60 11.83 -2.80
N ARG A 228 -5.64 10.52 -3.01
CA ARG A 228 -6.17 9.57 -2.03
C ARG A 228 -5.06 9.09 -1.11
N VAL A 229 -5.36 8.94 0.17
CA VAL A 229 -4.40 8.48 1.17
C VAL A 229 -3.96 7.05 0.88
N MET A 230 -2.67 6.81 1.04
CA MET A 230 -2.04 5.48 1.06
C MET A 230 -1.25 5.31 2.36
N ARG A 231 -1.26 4.10 2.90
CA ARG A 231 -0.60 3.77 4.16
C ARG A 231 0.26 2.51 4.04
N GLY A 232 1.19 2.33 4.98
CA GLY A 232 1.95 1.10 5.21
C GLY A 232 3.29 1.00 4.50
N GLY A 233 3.57 1.82 3.50
CA GLY A 233 4.76 1.61 2.67
C GLY A 233 4.65 0.39 1.76
N SER A 234 5.75 -0.03 1.18
CA SER A 234 5.80 -1.19 0.29
C SER A 234 7.18 -1.86 0.31
N HIS A 235 7.32 -2.98 -0.40
CA HIS A 235 8.59 -3.68 -0.62
C HIS A 235 9.70 -2.81 -1.26
N LEU A 236 9.37 -1.62 -1.76
CA LEU A 236 10.35 -0.66 -2.29
C LEU A 236 10.76 0.42 -1.27
N CYS A 237 10.20 0.39 -0.06
CA CYS A 237 10.54 1.36 0.96
C CYS A 237 11.86 0.99 1.65
N HIS A 238 12.76 1.99 1.73
CA HIS A 238 14.05 1.93 2.41
C HIS A 238 14.30 3.27 3.11
N ASP A 239 15.03 3.29 4.21
CA ASP A 239 15.26 4.49 5.02
C ASP A 239 15.88 5.65 4.23
N SER A 240 16.80 5.34 3.29
CA SER A 240 17.43 6.33 2.42
C SER A 240 16.49 7.01 1.42
N TYR A 241 15.32 6.43 1.15
CA TYR A 241 14.40 6.90 0.12
C TYR A 241 12.96 7.07 0.61
N CYS A 242 12.42 6.05 1.28
CA CYS A 242 11.01 5.97 1.65
C CYS A 242 10.86 5.37 3.05
N HIS A 243 11.09 6.16 4.11
CA HIS A 243 10.91 5.71 5.51
C HIS A 243 9.42 5.68 5.91
N ARG A 244 8.54 5.14 5.02
CA ARG A 244 7.09 5.19 5.22
C ARG A 244 6.45 3.84 5.56
N TYR A 245 7.25 2.85 6.04
CA TYR A 245 6.78 1.63 6.68
C TYR A 245 6.51 1.77 8.19
N ARG A 246 6.60 3.02 8.72
CA ARG A 246 6.17 3.38 10.08
C ARG A 246 4.64 3.47 10.15
N VAL A 247 4.05 3.11 11.30
CA VAL A 247 2.60 3.14 11.46
C VAL A 247 2.01 4.54 11.25
N ALA A 248 2.70 5.61 11.68
CA ALA A 248 2.25 6.98 11.52
C ALA A 248 2.40 7.52 10.09
N ALA A 249 3.23 6.89 9.26
CA ALA A 249 3.60 7.42 7.96
C ALA A 249 2.41 7.48 7.00
N ARG A 250 2.36 8.58 6.23
CA ARG A 250 1.31 8.90 5.28
C ARG A 250 1.90 9.11 3.88
N SER A 251 1.13 8.77 2.87
CA SER A 251 1.40 9.14 1.48
C SER A 251 0.10 9.32 0.72
N HIS A 252 0.19 9.72 -0.53
CA HIS A 252 -0.97 9.86 -1.39
C HIS A 252 -0.60 9.70 -2.87
N ALA A 253 -1.61 9.37 -3.68
CA ALA A 253 -1.51 9.41 -5.14
C ALA A 253 -2.86 9.81 -5.75
N PRO A 254 -2.90 10.21 -7.03
CA PRO A 254 -4.15 10.40 -7.77
C PRO A 254 -5.03 9.14 -7.73
N ALA A 255 -6.36 9.33 -7.73
CA ALA A 255 -7.30 8.22 -7.57
C ALA A 255 -7.25 7.19 -8.72
N ASP A 256 -6.84 7.61 -9.89
CA ASP A 256 -6.66 6.80 -11.11
C ASP A 256 -5.24 6.21 -11.25
N SER A 257 -4.33 6.52 -10.31
CA SER A 257 -2.94 6.02 -10.33
C SER A 257 -2.87 4.56 -9.93
N ALA A 258 -2.03 3.80 -10.64
CA ALA A 258 -1.74 2.41 -10.34
C ALA A 258 -0.24 2.13 -10.49
N SER A 259 0.30 1.20 -9.70
CA SER A 259 1.72 0.83 -9.76
C SER A 259 1.94 -0.60 -9.26
N SER A 260 3.13 -1.15 -9.56
CA SER A 260 3.52 -2.51 -9.17
C SER A 260 3.71 -2.73 -7.66
N ASN A 261 3.50 -1.69 -6.83
CA ASN A 261 3.65 -1.75 -5.38
C ASN A 261 2.45 -1.17 -4.61
N THR A 262 1.28 -1.03 -5.26
CA THR A 262 0.08 -0.45 -4.66
C THR A 262 -1.09 -1.40 -4.76
N GLY A 263 -1.70 -1.71 -3.63
CA GLY A 263 -2.87 -2.57 -3.45
C GLY A 263 -3.82 -2.01 -2.39
N PHE A 264 -4.60 -2.85 -1.74
CA PHE A 264 -5.57 -2.41 -0.71
C PHE A 264 -6.03 -3.57 0.18
N ARG A 265 -6.62 -3.23 1.33
CA ARG A 265 -7.41 -4.15 2.16
C ARG A 265 -8.79 -3.58 2.40
N THR A 266 -9.73 -4.38 2.93
CA THR A 266 -11.11 -3.94 3.12
C THR A 266 -11.56 -4.02 4.57
N VAL A 267 -12.60 -3.23 4.89
CA VAL A 267 -13.31 -3.23 6.17
C VAL A 267 -14.77 -3.61 5.98
N GLY A 268 -15.42 -4.11 7.04
CA GLY A 268 -16.87 -4.26 7.07
C GLY A 268 -17.58 -2.92 6.91
N ARG A 269 -18.75 -2.94 6.27
CA ARG A 269 -19.66 -1.78 6.21
C ARG A 269 -20.41 -1.65 7.50
#